data_81cc4f1f711de0f354df27c44cd1029d
#
_entry.id   81cc4f1f711de0f354df27c44cd1029d
#
_cell.length_a   1.000
_cell.length_b   1.000
_cell.length_c   1.000
_cell.angle_alpha   90.00
_cell.angle_beta   90.00
_cell.angle_gamma   90.00
#
_symmetry.space_group_name_H-M   'P 1'
#
loop_
_entity.id
_entity.type
_entity.pdbx_description
1 polymer ?
#
loop_
_entity_poly.entity_id
_entity_poly.type
_entity_poly.pdbx_seq_one_letter_code
_entity_poly.pdbx_strand_id
1 'polypeptide(L)'
;MPINYKQILSKSDFKVAQSCATKLYYLKNKYPSANDGNEYMEYLAEGGYAVGEMATLFYPEGKRIDNIKGIESAIEQTKELLQEDNITLFEAAVLSNNKVAAIDILEKQGNTFNIIEVKSKGYDSEAQSLKGWEEHLDDIAFQKLVLSERYPEATINTFLFVPDKAARTSIEGLNSLFELKEFESHNGFKFFDIQFTGDPEQIRKDELMTLVDVSEYVNGIERRVKHNAELFINSLLEEKKIISPLDKNCFKCEYSVDRESDCSGYKECWAKIKETEPHIKSLYHVGTIGGNKEPIVNSLIADRKVSLFDMPLEELKGKRGERQLIQIENPRTNTEWASTELKAEIDSWEYPLHFIDFETCTTALPFHRNMRPYEMSAFQWSCHTIKSPGAEPIHTEWLNLDPAFPSFAFSESLMQQIGYSGTVLMWTRVPLVRTFLKKIWS
;
A
#
# COMPACT_ATOMS: atom_id res chain seq x y z
N MET A 1 -18.07 0.81 -31.99
CA MET A 1 -19.10 1.34 -31.08
C MET A 1 -18.35 1.94 -29.90
N PRO A 2 -18.76 3.07 -29.35
CA PRO A 2 -18.11 3.63 -28.18
C PRO A 2 -18.18 2.66 -27.01
N ILE A 3 -17.10 2.58 -26.22
CA ILE A 3 -16.99 1.71 -25.06
C ILE A 3 -17.94 2.19 -23.96
N ASN A 4 -18.84 1.30 -23.49
CA ASN A 4 -19.66 1.59 -22.32
C ASN A 4 -18.86 1.28 -21.05
N TYR A 5 -18.22 2.29 -20.46
CA TYR A 5 -17.37 2.14 -19.27
C TYR A 5 -18.07 1.52 -18.05
N LYS A 6 -19.42 1.65 -17.96
CA LYS A 6 -20.17 0.99 -16.87
C LYS A 6 -20.22 -0.53 -17.01
N GLN A 7 -20.07 -1.04 -18.24
CA GLN A 7 -20.14 -2.46 -18.57
C GLN A 7 -18.76 -3.09 -18.84
N ILE A 8 -17.69 -2.34 -18.63
CA ILE A 8 -16.29 -2.82 -18.76
C ILE A 8 -15.73 -3.08 -17.37
N LEU A 9 -15.02 -4.18 -17.20
CA LEU A 9 -14.26 -4.52 -16.04
C LEU A 9 -12.77 -4.23 -16.30
N SER A 10 -12.24 -3.18 -15.69
CA SER A 10 -10.80 -2.88 -15.73
C SER A 10 -10.02 -3.67 -14.68
N LYS A 11 -8.67 -3.69 -14.77
CA LYS A 11 -7.77 -4.23 -13.73
C LYS A 11 -8.09 -3.62 -12.35
N SER A 12 -8.27 -2.30 -12.28
CA SER A 12 -8.61 -1.60 -11.03
C SER A 12 -9.99 -1.96 -10.50
N ASP A 13 -10.99 -2.10 -11.37
CA ASP A 13 -12.34 -2.56 -10.99
C ASP A 13 -12.28 -3.98 -10.42
N PHE A 14 -11.52 -4.86 -11.07
CA PHE A 14 -11.34 -6.25 -10.64
C PHE A 14 -10.70 -6.30 -9.25
N LYS A 15 -9.64 -5.53 -9.01
CA LYS A 15 -8.98 -5.41 -7.70
C LYS A 15 -9.94 -4.96 -6.61
N VAL A 16 -10.73 -3.92 -6.85
CA VAL A 16 -11.75 -3.43 -5.92
C VAL A 16 -12.79 -4.51 -5.65
N ALA A 17 -13.30 -5.17 -6.69
CA ALA A 17 -14.30 -6.23 -6.56
C ALA A 17 -13.78 -7.46 -5.82
N GLN A 18 -12.49 -7.82 -5.99
CA GLN A 18 -11.83 -8.90 -5.25
C GLN A 18 -11.76 -8.61 -3.75
N SER A 19 -11.56 -7.36 -3.35
CA SER A 19 -11.58 -6.97 -1.94
C SER A 19 -12.98 -7.05 -1.32
N CYS A 20 -14.00 -6.68 -2.08
CA CYS A 20 -15.42 -6.78 -1.75
C CYS A 20 -16.26 -6.54 -3.01
N ALA A 21 -17.01 -7.54 -3.47
CA ALA A 21 -17.79 -7.45 -4.70
C ALA A 21 -18.86 -6.33 -4.68
N THR A 22 -19.37 -5.97 -3.50
CA THR A 22 -20.33 -4.86 -3.34
C THR A 22 -19.70 -3.52 -3.73
N LYS A 23 -18.41 -3.32 -3.49
CA LYS A 23 -17.68 -2.09 -3.79
C LYS A 23 -17.65 -1.79 -5.30
N LEU A 24 -17.68 -2.82 -6.16
CA LEU A 24 -17.74 -2.62 -7.61
C LEU A 24 -18.96 -1.80 -8.01
N TYR A 25 -20.12 -2.06 -7.40
CA TYR A 25 -21.33 -1.27 -7.64
C TYR A 25 -21.14 0.19 -7.19
N TYR A 26 -20.55 0.42 -6.02
CA TYR A 26 -20.31 1.76 -5.51
C TYR A 26 -19.34 2.53 -6.41
N LEU A 27 -18.25 1.89 -6.83
CA LEU A 27 -17.27 2.47 -7.74
C LEU A 27 -17.93 2.89 -9.08
N LYS A 28 -18.67 1.98 -9.74
CA LYS A 28 -19.29 2.24 -11.04
C LYS A 28 -20.43 3.28 -10.96
N ASN A 29 -21.02 3.46 -9.80
CA ASN A 29 -22.06 4.46 -9.58
C ASN A 29 -21.56 5.72 -8.86
N LYS A 30 -20.21 5.90 -8.77
CA LYS A 30 -19.54 7.09 -8.23
C LYS A 30 -20.00 7.46 -6.82
N TYR A 31 -20.14 6.46 -5.94
CA TYR A 31 -20.32 6.72 -4.52
C TYR A 31 -19.09 7.42 -3.96
N PRO A 32 -19.26 8.41 -3.07
CA PRO A 32 -18.13 9.11 -2.48
C PRO A 32 -17.25 8.16 -1.65
N SER A 33 -15.94 8.35 -1.75
CA SER A 33 -14.92 7.55 -1.07
C SER A 33 -14.10 8.41 -0.12
N ALA A 34 -13.70 7.85 1.01
CA ALA A 34 -12.75 8.48 1.93
C ALA A 34 -11.34 8.63 1.32
N ASN A 35 -11.09 7.95 0.19
CA ASN A 35 -9.83 8.07 -0.56
C ASN A 35 -9.85 9.24 -1.55
N ASP A 36 -11.02 9.85 -1.81
CA ASP A 36 -11.14 10.97 -2.75
C ASP A 36 -10.40 12.20 -2.21
N GLY A 37 -9.39 12.69 -2.94
CA GLY A 37 -8.57 13.85 -2.55
C GLY A 37 -7.66 13.58 -1.34
N ASN A 38 -7.24 12.35 -1.11
CA ASN A 38 -6.32 11.99 -0.05
C ASN A 38 -4.87 12.26 -0.48
N GLU A 39 -4.29 13.37 -0.04
CA GLU A 39 -2.93 13.82 -0.37
C GLU A 39 -1.85 12.76 -0.05
N TYR A 40 -2.02 11.97 1.02
CA TYR A 40 -1.07 10.92 1.35
C TYR A 40 -1.11 9.77 0.32
N MET A 41 -2.28 9.42 -0.19
CA MET A 41 -2.41 8.42 -1.25
C MET A 41 -1.84 8.93 -2.57
N GLU A 42 -1.99 10.22 -2.87
CA GLU A 42 -1.37 10.87 -4.03
C GLU A 42 0.15 10.82 -3.94
N TYR A 43 0.72 11.18 -2.79
CA TYR A 43 2.16 11.08 -2.54
C TYR A 43 2.70 9.65 -2.70
N LEU A 44 1.97 8.64 -2.22
CA LEU A 44 2.36 7.23 -2.41
C LEU A 44 2.32 6.82 -3.89
N ALA A 45 1.35 7.34 -4.65
CA ALA A 45 1.25 7.09 -6.09
C ALA A 45 2.42 7.68 -6.87
N GLU A 46 2.91 8.87 -6.49
CA GLU A 46 4.11 9.51 -7.10
C GLU A 46 5.33 8.60 -7.01
N GLY A 47 5.59 8.01 -5.84
CA GLY A 47 6.65 7.02 -5.66
C GLY A 47 6.47 5.78 -6.56
N GLY A 48 5.23 5.37 -6.82
CA GLY A 48 4.88 4.30 -7.76
C GLY A 48 5.21 4.67 -9.20
N TYR A 49 4.87 5.89 -9.62
CA TYR A 49 5.17 6.39 -10.97
C TYR A 49 6.68 6.45 -11.24
N ALA A 50 7.48 6.90 -10.27
CA ALA A 50 8.93 6.95 -10.41
C ALA A 50 9.55 5.55 -10.58
N VAL A 51 9.05 4.53 -9.88
CA VAL A 51 9.46 3.14 -10.08
C VAL A 51 9.01 2.61 -11.45
N GLY A 52 7.81 2.97 -11.89
CA GLY A 52 7.32 2.66 -13.23
C GLY A 52 8.24 3.20 -14.32
N GLU A 53 8.63 4.48 -14.21
CA GLU A 53 9.56 5.09 -15.15
C GLU A 53 10.95 4.43 -15.09
N MET A 54 11.47 4.15 -13.89
CA MET A 54 12.74 3.42 -13.75
C MET A 54 12.72 2.08 -14.46
N ALA A 55 11.60 1.36 -14.39
CA ALA A 55 11.45 0.07 -15.08
C ALA A 55 11.56 0.20 -16.60
N THR A 56 11.03 1.27 -17.20
CA THR A 56 11.12 1.48 -18.66
C THR A 56 12.55 1.69 -19.15
N LEU A 57 13.45 2.22 -18.29
CA LEU A 57 14.85 2.44 -18.64
C LEU A 57 15.63 1.15 -18.96
N PHE A 58 15.13 0.00 -18.52
CA PHE A 58 15.70 -1.31 -18.84
C PHE A 58 15.33 -1.80 -20.24
N TYR A 59 14.39 -1.13 -20.92
CA TYR A 59 13.88 -1.47 -22.25
C TYR A 59 14.02 -0.30 -23.22
N PRO A 60 15.25 0.06 -23.64
CA PRO A 60 15.51 1.30 -24.39
C PRO A 60 14.79 1.39 -25.72
N GLU A 61 14.43 0.25 -26.35
CA GLU A 61 13.68 0.19 -27.61
C GLU A 61 12.15 0.12 -27.40
N GLY A 62 11.69 0.18 -26.14
CA GLY A 62 10.27 0.11 -25.80
C GLY A 62 9.50 1.35 -26.30
N LYS A 63 8.26 1.15 -26.74
CA LYS A 63 7.37 2.21 -27.22
C LYS A 63 6.25 2.44 -26.21
N ARG A 64 6.07 3.69 -25.77
CA ARG A 64 4.99 4.06 -24.86
C ARG A 64 3.69 4.31 -25.62
N ILE A 65 2.60 3.73 -25.12
CA ILE A 65 1.25 4.00 -25.61
C ILE A 65 0.76 5.34 -25.06
N ASP A 66 0.19 6.17 -25.94
CA ASP A 66 -0.40 7.46 -25.56
C ASP A 66 -1.79 7.24 -24.92
N ASN A 67 -1.85 7.34 -23.61
CA ASN A 67 -3.09 7.21 -22.84
C ASN A 67 -3.85 8.53 -22.67
N ILE A 68 -3.30 9.69 -23.11
CA ILE A 68 -3.89 11.03 -22.94
C ILE A 68 -5.20 11.14 -23.73
N LYS A 69 -5.30 10.47 -24.88
CA LYS A 69 -6.49 10.43 -25.73
C LYS A 69 -7.58 9.46 -25.26
N GLY A 70 -7.33 8.79 -24.13
CA GLY A 70 -8.23 7.83 -23.50
C GLY A 70 -8.03 6.39 -23.96
N ILE A 71 -8.68 5.48 -23.23
CA ILE A 71 -8.46 4.02 -23.33
C ILE A 71 -8.78 3.46 -24.73
N GLU A 72 -9.75 4.01 -25.45
CA GLU A 72 -10.10 3.56 -26.81
C GLU A 72 -8.92 3.78 -27.77
N SER A 73 -8.30 4.96 -27.70
CA SER A 73 -7.11 5.29 -28.49
C SER A 73 -5.93 4.38 -28.12
N ALA A 74 -5.71 4.14 -26.83
CA ALA A 74 -4.66 3.27 -26.33
C ALA A 74 -4.82 1.81 -26.82
N ILE A 75 -6.07 1.29 -26.84
CA ILE A 75 -6.39 -0.05 -27.38
C ILE A 75 -6.05 -0.14 -28.87
N GLU A 76 -6.46 0.85 -29.68
CA GLU A 76 -6.17 0.82 -31.12
C GLU A 76 -4.68 0.96 -31.40
N GLN A 77 -3.95 1.84 -30.72
CA GLN A 77 -2.49 1.93 -30.84
C GLN A 77 -1.80 0.62 -30.46
N THR A 78 -2.19 0.02 -29.33
CA THR A 78 -1.64 -1.28 -28.89
C THR A 78 -1.87 -2.37 -29.96
N LYS A 79 -3.09 -2.45 -30.49
CA LYS A 79 -3.46 -3.41 -31.52
C LYS A 79 -2.66 -3.22 -32.81
N GLU A 80 -2.42 -1.98 -33.24
CA GLU A 80 -1.62 -1.65 -34.43
C GLU A 80 -0.16 -2.06 -34.21
N LEU A 81 0.45 -1.66 -33.10
CA LEU A 81 1.85 -1.95 -32.82
C LEU A 81 2.11 -3.45 -32.58
N LEU A 82 1.17 -4.20 -32.05
CA LEU A 82 1.28 -5.66 -31.88
C LEU A 82 1.23 -6.43 -33.21
N GLN A 83 1.10 -5.78 -34.38
CA GLN A 83 1.33 -6.41 -35.68
C GLN A 83 2.84 -6.68 -35.93
N GLU A 84 3.73 -5.96 -35.26
CA GLU A 84 5.17 -6.23 -35.31
C GLU A 84 5.46 -7.59 -34.63
N ASP A 85 6.41 -8.34 -35.20
CA ASP A 85 6.78 -9.66 -34.67
C ASP A 85 7.50 -9.58 -33.33
N ASN A 86 8.33 -8.55 -33.16
CA ASN A 86 9.09 -8.31 -31.93
C ASN A 86 8.93 -6.84 -31.51
N ILE A 87 8.35 -6.63 -30.35
CA ILE A 87 8.11 -5.27 -29.83
C ILE A 87 7.95 -5.30 -28.32
N THR A 88 8.41 -4.23 -27.67
CA THR A 88 8.12 -3.95 -26.26
C THR A 88 7.25 -2.70 -26.20
N LEU A 89 6.12 -2.79 -25.49
CA LEU A 89 5.17 -1.70 -25.29
C LEU A 89 5.07 -1.35 -23.80
N PHE A 90 5.03 -0.07 -23.50
CA PHE A 90 4.71 0.44 -22.16
C PHE A 90 3.26 0.91 -22.13
N GLU A 91 2.55 0.60 -21.04
CA GLU A 91 1.14 0.94 -20.82
C GLU A 91 0.22 0.36 -21.92
N ALA A 92 0.53 -0.85 -22.37
CA ALA A 92 -0.24 -1.51 -23.41
C ALA A 92 -1.68 -1.80 -22.97
N ALA A 93 -2.66 -1.31 -23.72
CA ALA A 93 -4.10 -1.49 -23.41
C ALA A 93 -4.70 -2.61 -24.27
N VAL A 94 -5.25 -3.63 -23.62
CA VAL A 94 -5.89 -4.79 -24.30
C VAL A 94 -7.33 -4.93 -23.84
N LEU A 95 -8.25 -5.08 -24.79
CA LEU A 95 -9.67 -5.31 -24.55
C LEU A 95 -10.09 -6.68 -25.06
N SER A 96 -10.74 -7.46 -24.23
CA SER A 96 -11.40 -8.72 -24.59
C SER A 96 -12.62 -8.98 -23.71
N ASN A 97 -13.74 -9.41 -24.32
CA ASN A 97 -14.95 -9.85 -23.61
C ASN A 97 -15.35 -8.95 -22.43
N ASN A 98 -15.51 -7.64 -22.67
CA ASN A 98 -15.84 -6.62 -21.65
C ASN A 98 -14.81 -6.48 -20.53
N LYS A 99 -13.58 -6.97 -20.72
CA LYS A 99 -12.46 -6.78 -19.81
C LYS A 99 -11.39 -5.92 -20.46
N VAL A 100 -10.82 -4.98 -19.73
CA VAL A 100 -9.70 -4.16 -20.18
C VAL A 100 -8.54 -4.29 -19.21
N ALA A 101 -7.35 -4.53 -19.74
CA ALA A 101 -6.10 -4.52 -19.01
C ALA A 101 -5.17 -3.45 -19.59
N ALA A 102 -4.62 -2.60 -18.72
CA ALA A 102 -3.43 -1.82 -19.01
C ALA A 102 -2.25 -2.59 -18.42
N ILE A 103 -1.27 -2.93 -19.25
CA ILE A 103 -0.11 -3.75 -18.93
C ILE A 103 1.10 -2.82 -18.87
N ASP A 104 1.78 -2.77 -17.73
CA ASP A 104 2.87 -1.83 -17.50
C ASP A 104 3.98 -2.00 -18.56
N ILE A 105 4.47 -3.24 -18.77
CA ILE A 105 5.39 -3.59 -19.86
C ILE A 105 4.92 -4.88 -20.52
N LEU A 106 4.67 -4.83 -21.82
CA LEU A 106 4.29 -5.97 -22.64
C LEU A 106 5.35 -6.22 -23.71
N GLU A 107 6.09 -7.31 -23.59
CA GLU A 107 7.00 -7.76 -24.64
C GLU A 107 6.31 -8.81 -25.52
N LYS A 108 6.48 -8.68 -26.82
CA LYS A 108 6.09 -9.70 -27.80
C LYS A 108 7.32 -10.18 -28.57
N GLN A 109 7.47 -11.48 -28.67
CA GLN A 109 8.49 -12.17 -29.49
C GLN A 109 7.81 -13.28 -30.27
N GLY A 110 7.52 -13.03 -31.55
CA GLY A 110 6.71 -13.92 -32.36
C GLY A 110 5.33 -14.15 -31.76
N ASN A 111 5.04 -15.39 -31.36
CA ASN A 111 3.77 -15.76 -30.70
C ASN A 111 3.87 -15.87 -29.18
N THR A 112 4.96 -15.40 -28.58
CA THR A 112 5.16 -15.38 -27.13
C THR A 112 5.01 -13.96 -26.60
N PHE A 113 4.23 -13.80 -25.54
CA PHE A 113 4.06 -12.56 -24.81
C PHE A 113 4.61 -12.70 -23.39
N ASN A 114 5.34 -11.70 -22.93
CA ASN A 114 5.74 -11.54 -21.54
C ASN A 114 4.98 -10.36 -20.94
N ILE A 115 4.12 -10.63 -19.97
CA ILE A 115 3.48 -9.62 -19.14
C ILE A 115 4.41 -9.32 -17.99
N ILE A 116 4.84 -8.06 -17.86
CA ILE A 116 5.75 -7.62 -16.82
C ILE A 116 5.03 -6.52 -16.02
N GLU A 117 4.57 -6.88 -14.84
CA GLU A 117 3.91 -5.95 -13.93
C GLU A 117 4.93 -5.28 -13.03
N VAL A 118 4.93 -3.96 -13.05
CA VAL A 118 5.84 -3.15 -12.23
C VAL A 118 5.16 -2.78 -10.92
N LYS A 119 5.86 -2.99 -9.82
CA LYS A 119 5.36 -2.59 -8.48
C LYS A 119 6.45 -1.91 -7.69
N SER A 120 6.09 -0.85 -6.98
CA SER A 120 7.00 -0.16 -6.05
C SER A 120 7.28 -0.95 -4.77
N LYS A 121 6.57 -2.06 -4.51
CA LYS A 121 6.82 -2.91 -3.34
C LYS A 121 8.19 -3.58 -3.44
N GLY A 122 9.03 -3.43 -2.38
CA GLY A 122 10.36 -4.01 -2.36
C GLY A 122 10.35 -5.53 -2.26
N TYR A 123 11.17 -6.18 -3.05
CA TYR A 123 11.43 -7.61 -3.05
C TYR A 123 12.83 -7.88 -2.51
N ASP A 124 13.03 -9.03 -1.90
CA ASP A 124 14.34 -9.48 -1.42
C ASP A 124 14.74 -10.68 -2.28
N SER A 125 15.67 -10.45 -3.20
CA SER A 125 16.14 -11.48 -4.14
C SER A 125 16.94 -12.60 -3.45
N GLU A 126 17.49 -12.34 -2.27
CA GLU A 126 18.18 -13.36 -1.46
C GLU A 126 17.17 -14.27 -0.74
N ALA A 127 16.08 -13.71 -0.22
CA ALA A 127 15.03 -14.47 0.47
C ALA A 127 14.03 -15.17 -0.46
N GLN A 128 13.86 -14.67 -1.68
CA GLN A 128 12.99 -15.18 -2.74
C GLN A 128 11.54 -15.50 -2.31
N SER A 129 10.98 -14.71 -1.39
CA SER A 129 9.66 -14.98 -0.84
C SER A 129 8.57 -14.12 -1.50
N LEU A 130 7.53 -14.77 -2.00
CA LEU A 130 6.31 -14.13 -2.52
C LEU A 130 5.17 -14.06 -1.49
N LYS A 131 5.46 -14.30 -0.21
CA LYS A 131 4.47 -14.14 0.85
C LYS A 131 4.01 -12.67 0.94
N GLY A 132 2.68 -12.45 0.90
CA GLY A 132 2.07 -11.12 0.91
C GLY A 132 2.06 -10.43 -0.46
N TRP A 133 2.25 -11.20 -1.56
CA TRP A 133 2.15 -10.71 -2.93
C TRP A 133 0.83 -11.13 -3.62
N GLU A 134 -0.08 -11.76 -2.90
CA GLU A 134 -1.29 -12.39 -3.42
C GLU A 134 -2.13 -11.44 -4.28
N GLU A 135 -2.32 -10.18 -3.83
CA GLU A 135 -3.08 -9.17 -4.58
C GLU A 135 -2.41 -8.81 -5.91
N HIS A 136 -1.08 -8.73 -5.94
CA HIS A 136 -0.33 -8.42 -7.16
C HIS A 136 -0.35 -9.59 -8.15
N LEU A 137 -0.34 -10.82 -7.64
CA LEU A 137 -0.51 -12.02 -8.47
C LEU A 137 -1.91 -12.08 -9.10
N ASP A 138 -2.95 -11.63 -8.38
CA ASP A 138 -4.30 -11.50 -8.91
C ASP A 138 -4.39 -10.44 -10.03
N ASP A 139 -3.69 -9.31 -9.87
CA ASP A 139 -3.61 -8.26 -10.90
C ASP A 139 -3.01 -8.83 -12.20
N ILE A 140 -1.88 -9.57 -12.10
CA ILE A 140 -1.21 -10.17 -13.27
C ILE A 140 -2.08 -11.26 -13.88
N ALA A 141 -2.72 -12.10 -13.06
CA ALA A 141 -3.59 -13.16 -13.55
C ALA A 141 -4.79 -12.61 -14.31
N PHE A 142 -5.35 -11.48 -13.90
CA PHE A 142 -6.39 -10.79 -14.64
C PHE A 142 -5.88 -10.26 -16.00
N GLN A 143 -4.70 -9.67 -16.05
CA GLN A 143 -4.08 -9.22 -17.30
C GLN A 143 -3.82 -10.40 -18.25
N LYS A 144 -3.29 -11.50 -17.72
CA LYS A 144 -3.09 -12.75 -18.48
C LYS A 144 -4.42 -13.28 -19.02
N LEU A 145 -5.49 -13.27 -18.23
CA LEU A 145 -6.82 -13.69 -18.69
C LEU A 145 -7.27 -12.84 -19.89
N VAL A 146 -7.14 -11.51 -19.82
CA VAL A 146 -7.55 -10.61 -20.91
C VAL A 146 -6.71 -10.85 -22.17
N LEU A 147 -5.40 -10.99 -22.01
CA LEU A 147 -4.49 -11.20 -23.13
C LEU A 147 -4.70 -12.57 -23.78
N SER A 148 -4.89 -13.65 -22.99
CA SER A 148 -5.14 -15.01 -23.50
C SER A 148 -6.47 -15.13 -24.25
N GLU A 149 -7.50 -14.42 -23.81
CA GLU A 149 -8.77 -14.37 -24.55
C GLU A 149 -8.64 -13.61 -25.87
N ARG A 150 -7.76 -12.62 -25.94
CA ARG A 150 -7.52 -11.84 -27.16
C ARG A 150 -6.61 -12.56 -28.13
N TYR A 151 -5.63 -13.34 -27.62
CA TYR A 151 -4.63 -14.10 -28.38
C TYR A 151 -4.58 -15.55 -27.89
N PRO A 152 -5.59 -16.38 -28.23
CA PRO A 152 -5.75 -17.73 -27.65
C PRO A 152 -4.65 -18.72 -28.01
N GLU A 153 -3.94 -18.48 -29.12
CA GLU A 153 -2.83 -19.36 -29.58
C GLU A 153 -1.46 -18.92 -29.05
N ALA A 154 -1.42 -17.81 -28.27
CA ALA A 154 -0.15 -17.25 -27.76
C ALA A 154 0.33 -17.98 -26.52
N THR A 155 1.64 -18.08 -26.37
CA THR A 155 2.28 -18.42 -25.09
C THR A 155 2.42 -17.15 -24.26
N ILE A 156 1.95 -17.17 -23.01
CA ILE A 156 1.98 -15.97 -22.14
C ILE A 156 2.73 -16.32 -20.87
N ASN A 157 3.88 -15.66 -20.66
CA ASN A 157 4.66 -15.70 -19.43
C ASN A 157 4.34 -14.46 -18.60
N THR A 158 4.53 -14.56 -17.28
CA THR A 158 4.17 -13.47 -16.36
C THR A 158 5.29 -13.20 -15.36
N PHE A 159 5.62 -11.92 -15.21
CA PHE A 159 6.71 -11.47 -14.38
C PHE A 159 6.29 -10.30 -13.47
N LEU A 160 6.91 -10.22 -12.29
CA LEU A 160 6.98 -9.01 -11.49
C LEU A 160 8.33 -8.33 -11.74
N PHE A 161 8.33 -7.01 -11.91
CA PHE A 161 9.54 -6.22 -11.99
C PHE A 161 9.54 -5.20 -10.86
N VAL A 162 10.42 -5.37 -9.89
CA VAL A 162 10.29 -4.77 -8.56
C VAL A 162 11.63 -4.31 -8.00
N PRO A 163 11.67 -3.25 -7.15
CA PRO A 163 12.89 -2.82 -6.49
C PRO A 163 13.50 -3.93 -5.62
N ASP A 164 14.79 -4.21 -5.79
CA ASP A 164 15.51 -5.23 -5.05
C ASP A 164 16.15 -4.66 -3.78
N LYS A 165 15.75 -5.15 -2.62
CA LYS A 165 16.30 -4.76 -1.32
C LYS A 165 17.74 -5.25 -1.09
N ALA A 166 18.25 -6.18 -1.91
CA ALA A 166 19.63 -6.63 -1.87
C ALA A 166 20.57 -5.71 -2.66
N ALA A 167 20.07 -5.04 -3.70
CA ALA A 167 20.85 -4.14 -4.56
C ALA A 167 21.22 -2.82 -3.86
N ARG A 168 22.25 -2.13 -4.38
CA ARG A 168 22.70 -0.81 -3.90
C ARG A 168 22.89 0.14 -5.05
N THR A 169 22.44 1.38 -4.90
CA THR A 169 22.71 2.40 -5.95
C THR A 169 24.14 2.93 -5.90
N SER A 170 24.72 3.13 -7.07
CA SER A 170 25.99 3.89 -7.24
C SER A 170 25.74 5.39 -7.42
N ILE A 171 24.47 5.81 -7.52
CA ILE A 171 24.05 7.17 -7.87
C ILE A 171 23.74 7.94 -6.58
N GLU A 172 24.33 9.12 -6.43
CA GLU A 172 23.93 10.08 -5.40
C GLU A 172 22.70 10.83 -5.86
N GLY A 173 21.70 11.02 -4.96
CA GLY A 173 20.48 11.75 -5.29
C GLY A 173 19.57 11.05 -6.29
N LEU A 174 19.58 9.71 -6.38
CA LEU A 174 18.82 8.96 -7.38
C LEU A 174 17.34 9.35 -7.39
N ASN A 175 16.73 9.50 -6.21
CA ASN A 175 15.32 9.87 -6.10
C ASN A 175 15.00 11.19 -6.81
N SER A 176 15.88 12.19 -6.70
CA SER A 176 15.68 13.52 -7.29
C SER A 176 15.88 13.58 -8.80
N LEU A 177 16.39 12.51 -9.42
CA LEU A 177 16.53 12.41 -10.88
C LEU A 177 15.23 12.02 -11.59
N PHE A 178 14.20 11.63 -10.83
CA PHE A 178 12.86 11.33 -11.33
C PHE A 178 11.94 12.52 -11.04
N GLU A 179 11.81 13.42 -12.02
CA GLU A 179 11.04 14.65 -11.89
C GLU A 179 9.58 14.41 -12.27
N LEU A 180 8.67 14.67 -11.33
CA LEU A 180 7.24 14.66 -11.59
C LEU A 180 6.84 15.89 -12.37
N LYS A 181 6.20 15.72 -13.52
CA LYS A 181 5.58 16.78 -14.31
C LYS A 181 4.09 16.60 -14.35
N GLU A 182 3.36 17.60 -13.89
CA GLU A 182 1.92 17.66 -13.97
C GLU A 182 1.50 18.27 -15.32
N PHE A 183 0.61 17.59 -16.02
CA PHE A 183 -0.03 18.06 -17.26
C PHE A 183 -1.53 18.10 -17.07
N GLU A 184 -2.18 19.10 -17.61
CA GLU A 184 -3.62 19.20 -17.64
C GLU A 184 -4.14 18.87 -19.04
N SER A 185 -5.08 17.95 -19.15
CA SER A 185 -5.75 17.67 -20.42
C SER A 185 -6.75 18.76 -20.79
N HIS A 186 -7.13 18.82 -22.05
CA HIS A 186 -8.18 19.73 -22.53
C HIS A 186 -9.53 19.59 -21.80
N ASN A 187 -9.75 18.50 -21.08
CA ASN A 187 -10.96 18.20 -20.31
C ASN A 187 -10.78 18.43 -18.79
N GLY A 188 -9.68 19.06 -18.35
CA GLY A 188 -9.41 19.38 -16.95
C GLY A 188 -8.93 18.19 -16.10
N PHE A 189 -8.61 17.05 -16.72
CA PHE A 189 -7.98 15.94 -16.00
C PHE A 189 -6.48 16.18 -15.85
N LYS A 190 -5.97 15.98 -14.66
CA LYS A 190 -4.54 16.03 -14.36
C LYS A 190 -3.88 14.70 -14.69
N PHE A 191 -2.80 14.78 -15.44
CA PHE A 191 -1.91 13.65 -15.72
C PHE A 191 -0.55 13.92 -15.11
N PHE A 192 0.05 12.89 -14.60
CA PHE A 192 1.41 12.94 -14.10
C PHE A 192 2.31 12.16 -15.05
N ASP A 193 3.41 12.77 -15.46
CA ASP A 193 4.48 12.12 -16.19
C ASP A 193 5.76 12.23 -15.38
N ILE A 194 6.58 11.20 -15.39
CA ILE A 194 7.88 11.20 -14.73
C ILE A 194 8.95 11.30 -15.81
N GLN A 195 9.80 12.30 -15.67
CA GLN A 195 10.98 12.45 -16.53
C GLN A 195 12.23 12.07 -15.74
N PHE A 196 12.96 11.07 -16.24
CA PHE A 196 14.29 10.76 -15.74
C PHE A 196 15.33 11.70 -16.35
N THR A 197 16.16 12.34 -15.52
CA THR A 197 17.16 13.35 -15.93
C THR A 197 18.61 12.86 -15.81
N GLY A 198 18.80 11.61 -15.36
CA GLY A 198 20.11 10.99 -15.18
C GLY A 198 20.59 10.17 -16.38
N ASP A 199 21.60 9.31 -16.13
CA ASP A 199 22.14 8.38 -17.12
C ASP A 199 21.47 7.00 -16.98
N PRO A 200 20.67 6.53 -17.96
CA PRO A 200 20.01 5.22 -17.92
C PRO A 200 20.99 4.04 -17.81
N GLU A 201 22.22 4.18 -18.32
CA GLU A 201 23.22 3.10 -18.22
C GLU A 201 23.65 2.83 -16.79
N GLN A 202 23.71 3.87 -15.94
CA GLN A 202 24.01 3.69 -14.53
C GLN A 202 22.89 2.93 -13.79
N ILE A 203 21.61 3.25 -14.11
CA ILE A 203 20.45 2.53 -13.54
C ILE A 203 20.53 1.04 -13.89
N ARG A 204 20.80 0.70 -15.15
CA ARG A 204 20.92 -0.68 -15.60
C ARG A 204 22.06 -1.43 -14.91
N LYS A 205 23.21 -0.77 -14.69
CA LYS A 205 24.38 -1.37 -14.02
C LYS A 205 24.17 -1.63 -12.53
N ASP A 206 23.39 -0.79 -11.86
CA ASP A 206 23.12 -0.93 -10.44
C ASP A 206 22.14 -2.09 -10.13
N GLU A 207 21.42 -2.59 -11.16
CA GLU A 207 20.45 -3.69 -11.05
C GLU A 207 19.47 -3.49 -9.87
N LEU A 208 19.01 -2.23 -9.68
CA LEU A 208 18.14 -1.87 -8.57
C LEU A 208 16.75 -2.50 -8.65
N MET A 209 16.41 -3.07 -9.80
CA MET A 209 15.18 -3.82 -10.01
C MET A 209 15.48 -5.26 -10.38
N THR A 210 14.63 -6.16 -9.91
CA THR A 210 14.74 -7.58 -10.24
C THR A 210 13.48 -8.07 -10.92
N LEU A 211 13.67 -8.91 -11.96
CA LEU A 211 12.59 -9.57 -12.69
C LEU A 211 12.32 -10.94 -12.04
N VAL A 212 11.12 -11.13 -11.53
CA VAL A 212 10.70 -12.34 -10.83
C VAL A 212 9.68 -13.08 -11.68
N ASP A 213 10.01 -14.30 -12.15
CA ASP A 213 9.04 -15.15 -12.85
C ASP A 213 7.97 -15.65 -11.86
N VAL A 214 6.72 -15.33 -12.16
CA VAL A 214 5.54 -15.70 -11.36
C VAL A 214 4.56 -16.57 -12.15
N SER A 215 4.97 -17.08 -13.30
CA SER A 215 4.11 -17.83 -14.23
C SER A 215 3.45 -19.04 -13.57
N GLU A 216 4.16 -19.79 -12.74
CA GLU A 216 3.62 -20.96 -12.05
C GLU A 216 2.53 -20.56 -11.04
N TYR A 217 2.77 -19.50 -10.25
CA TYR A 217 1.80 -19.00 -9.28
C TYR A 217 0.53 -18.47 -9.96
N VAL A 218 0.71 -17.69 -11.04
CA VAL A 218 -0.39 -17.14 -11.83
C VAL A 218 -1.23 -18.26 -12.45
N ASN A 219 -0.60 -19.28 -13.02
CA ASN A 219 -1.30 -20.46 -13.55
C ASN A 219 -2.13 -21.17 -12.47
N GLY A 220 -1.60 -21.27 -11.25
CA GLY A 220 -2.29 -21.89 -10.11
C GLY A 220 -3.58 -21.17 -9.70
N ILE A 221 -3.71 -19.88 -9.94
CA ILE A 221 -4.88 -19.06 -9.56
C ILE A 221 -5.79 -18.68 -10.72
N GLU A 222 -5.42 -18.98 -11.96
CA GLU A 222 -6.12 -18.56 -13.19
C GLU A 222 -7.61 -18.93 -13.18
N ARG A 223 -7.95 -20.16 -12.76
CA ARG A 223 -9.36 -20.61 -12.70
C ARG A 223 -10.20 -19.75 -11.77
N ARG A 224 -9.66 -19.39 -10.60
CA ARG A 224 -10.32 -18.53 -9.62
C ARG A 224 -10.51 -17.12 -10.16
N VAL A 225 -9.48 -16.55 -10.76
CA VAL A 225 -9.51 -15.20 -11.36
C VAL A 225 -10.53 -15.13 -12.49
N LYS A 226 -10.54 -16.12 -13.39
CA LYS A 226 -11.53 -16.22 -14.47
C LYS A 226 -12.96 -16.28 -13.93
N HIS A 227 -13.23 -17.16 -12.98
CA HIS A 227 -14.56 -17.28 -12.36
C HIS A 227 -15.04 -15.97 -11.75
N ASN A 228 -14.16 -15.29 -10.99
CA ASN A 228 -14.49 -14.02 -10.35
C ASN A 228 -14.71 -12.90 -11.38
N ALA A 229 -13.87 -12.83 -12.44
CA ALA A 229 -14.05 -11.87 -13.50
C ALA A 229 -15.39 -12.05 -14.24
N GLU A 230 -15.80 -13.30 -14.53
CA GLU A 230 -17.09 -13.62 -15.13
C GLU A 230 -18.25 -13.18 -14.21
N LEU A 231 -18.16 -13.47 -12.90
CA LEU A 231 -19.16 -13.04 -11.93
C LEU A 231 -19.29 -11.51 -11.89
N PHE A 232 -18.18 -10.78 -11.87
CA PHE A 232 -18.19 -9.33 -11.82
C PHE A 232 -18.72 -8.71 -13.13
N ILE A 233 -18.32 -9.24 -14.30
CA ILE A 233 -18.85 -8.77 -15.59
C ILE A 233 -20.36 -8.99 -15.67
N ASN A 234 -20.86 -10.17 -15.29
CA ASN A 234 -22.29 -10.44 -15.30
C ASN A 234 -23.05 -9.44 -14.43
N SER A 235 -22.51 -9.08 -13.25
CA SER A 235 -23.12 -8.06 -12.40
C SER A 235 -23.17 -6.68 -13.05
N LEU A 236 -22.13 -6.31 -13.83
CA LEU A 236 -22.08 -5.05 -14.56
C LEU A 236 -23.07 -5.03 -15.75
N LEU A 237 -23.15 -6.14 -16.49
CA LEU A 237 -24.08 -6.27 -17.63
C LEU A 237 -25.54 -6.27 -17.21
N GLU A 238 -25.84 -6.91 -16.07
CA GLU A 238 -27.18 -6.98 -15.49
C GLU A 238 -27.53 -5.77 -14.62
N GLU A 239 -26.58 -4.84 -14.42
CA GLU A 239 -26.69 -3.68 -13.51
C GLU A 239 -27.10 -4.08 -12.08
N LYS A 240 -26.68 -5.27 -11.65
CA LYS A 240 -27.01 -5.83 -10.33
C LYS A 240 -25.86 -5.67 -9.35
N LYS A 241 -26.21 -5.22 -8.15
CA LYS A 241 -25.28 -5.16 -7.03
C LYS A 241 -25.07 -6.55 -6.41
N ILE A 242 -23.82 -7.03 -6.39
CA ILE A 242 -23.45 -8.21 -5.62
C ILE A 242 -23.38 -7.81 -4.14
N ILE A 243 -24.08 -8.55 -3.29
CA ILE A 243 -24.05 -8.31 -1.83
C ILE A 243 -23.03 -9.23 -1.19
N SER A 244 -21.91 -8.66 -0.77
CA SER A 244 -20.90 -9.38 0.00
C SER A 244 -21.32 -9.48 1.47
N PRO A 245 -20.95 -10.56 2.17
CA PRO A 245 -21.10 -10.65 3.62
C PRO A 245 -20.36 -9.51 4.32
N LEU A 246 -20.93 -9.02 5.42
CA LEU A 246 -20.23 -8.07 6.28
C LEU A 246 -19.21 -8.82 7.13
N ASP A 247 -18.01 -8.22 7.26
CA ASP A 247 -16.91 -8.76 8.04
C ASP A 247 -16.06 -7.66 8.68
N LYS A 248 -14.95 -8.04 9.33
CA LYS A 248 -14.00 -7.11 9.94
C LYS A 248 -13.40 -6.07 8.98
N ASN A 249 -13.32 -6.39 7.67
CA ASN A 249 -12.74 -5.48 6.68
C ASN A 249 -13.66 -4.29 6.42
N CYS A 250 -14.96 -4.44 6.70
CA CYS A 250 -15.91 -3.34 6.63
C CYS A 250 -15.60 -2.19 7.60
N PHE A 251 -14.87 -2.45 8.70
CA PHE A 251 -14.47 -1.39 9.66
C PHE A 251 -13.51 -0.34 9.07
N LYS A 252 -12.89 -0.66 7.95
CA LYS A 252 -11.98 0.22 7.21
C LYS A 252 -12.43 0.42 5.76
N CYS A 253 -13.74 0.37 5.53
CA CYS A 253 -14.30 0.53 4.19
C CYS A 253 -14.14 1.98 3.72
N GLU A 254 -13.55 2.19 2.56
CA GLU A 254 -13.39 3.51 1.94
C GLU A 254 -14.71 4.20 1.60
N TYR A 255 -15.81 3.44 1.49
CA TYR A 255 -17.15 4.00 1.30
C TYR A 255 -17.85 4.37 2.61
N SER A 256 -17.10 4.41 3.72
CA SER A 256 -17.54 4.98 5.00
C SER A 256 -17.25 6.48 5.01
N VAL A 257 -18.23 7.27 4.60
CA VAL A 257 -18.13 8.74 4.61
C VAL A 257 -19.17 9.33 5.54
N ASP A 258 -18.77 10.32 6.35
CA ASP A 258 -19.60 10.94 7.38
C ASP A 258 -20.24 12.27 6.94
N ARG A 259 -20.37 12.49 5.62
CA ARG A 259 -21.06 13.68 5.11
C ARG A 259 -22.57 13.47 5.18
N GLU A 260 -23.29 14.39 5.82
CA GLU A 260 -24.75 14.27 6.01
C GLU A 260 -25.56 14.26 4.69
N SER A 261 -24.99 14.80 3.61
CA SER A 261 -25.65 14.95 2.31
C SER A 261 -25.35 13.84 1.32
N ASP A 262 -24.39 12.93 1.61
CA ASP A 262 -23.86 12.01 0.62
C ASP A 262 -24.35 10.57 0.85
N CYS A 263 -24.56 9.83 -0.25
CA CYS A 263 -24.78 8.39 -0.20
C CYS A 263 -23.56 7.70 0.39
N SER A 264 -23.70 7.02 1.52
CA SER A 264 -22.62 6.22 2.09
C SER A 264 -22.85 4.74 1.79
N GLY A 265 -21.93 4.14 1.03
CA GLY A 265 -22.00 2.69 0.76
C GLY A 265 -21.90 1.86 2.02
N TYR A 266 -21.14 2.33 3.01
CA TYR A 266 -21.05 1.70 4.34
C TYR A 266 -22.41 1.70 5.04
N LYS A 267 -23.07 2.87 5.17
CA LYS A 267 -24.40 2.99 5.81
C LYS A 267 -25.44 2.12 5.10
N GLU A 268 -25.37 2.00 3.78
CA GLU A 268 -26.25 1.12 3.02
C GLU A 268 -26.02 -0.37 3.33
N CYS A 269 -24.76 -0.81 3.40
CA CYS A 269 -24.41 -2.18 3.78
C CYS A 269 -24.86 -2.51 5.22
N TRP A 270 -24.68 -1.57 6.15
CA TRP A 270 -24.95 -1.75 7.57
C TRP A 270 -26.39 -1.40 8.00
N ALA A 271 -27.26 -0.98 7.08
CA ALA A 271 -28.61 -0.49 7.38
C ALA A 271 -29.47 -1.44 8.25
N LYS A 272 -29.18 -2.77 8.22
CA LYS A 272 -29.88 -3.78 9.01
C LYS A 272 -29.28 -4.05 10.39
N ILE A 273 -28.14 -3.44 10.70
CA ILE A 273 -27.44 -3.59 11.97
C ILE A 273 -27.61 -2.30 12.76
N LYS A 274 -28.21 -2.40 13.95
CA LYS A 274 -28.30 -1.23 14.82
C LYS A 274 -26.91 -0.93 15.39
N GLU A 275 -26.38 0.23 15.07
CA GLU A 275 -25.14 0.71 15.66
C GLU A 275 -25.32 0.87 17.18
N THR A 276 -24.29 0.47 17.91
CA THR A 276 -24.24 0.56 19.38
C THR A 276 -22.93 1.22 19.80
N GLU A 277 -22.98 2.00 20.87
CA GLU A 277 -21.78 2.56 21.49
C GLU A 277 -21.64 2.00 22.91
N PRO A 278 -20.45 1.53 23.32
CA PRO A 278 -19.24 1.40 22.51
C PRO A 278 -19.33 0.25 21.47
N HIS A 279 -18.83 0.52 20.26
CA HIS A 279 -18.86 -0.44 19.16
C HIS A 279 -17.69 -1.43 19.24
N ILE A 280 -17.91 -2.69 18.84
CA ILE A 280 -16.90 -3.77 18.87
C ILE A 280 -15.65 -3.44 18.01
N LYS A 281 -15.77 -2.62 16.98
CA LYS A 281 -14.65 -2.17 16.13
C LYS A 281 -13.55 -1.45 16.92
N SER A 282 -13.88 -0.85 18.07
CA SER A 282 -12.93 -0.14 18.92
C SER A 282 -12.05 -1.07 19.77
N LEU A 283 -12.40 -2.35 19.88
CA LEU A 283 -11.63 -3.31 20.67
C LEU A 283 -10.25 -3.56 20.07
N TYR A 284 -9.22 -3.44 20.89
CA TYR A 284 -7.83 -3.62 20.49
C TYR A 284 -7.59 -4.95 19.79
N HIS A 285 -7.12 -4.90 18.54
CA HIS A 285 -6.88 -6.09 17.70
C HIS A 285 -8.08 -7.03 17.52
N VAL A 286 -9.31 -6.54 17.53
CA VAL A 286 -10.53 -7.34 17.40
C VAL A 286 -10.50 -8.31 16.21
N GLY A 287 -9.96 -7.88 15.08
CA GLY A 287 -9.88 -8.70 13.87
C GLY A 287 -8.92 -9.90 13.92
N THR A 288 -8.32 -10.20 15.08
CA THR A 288 -7.41 -11.34 15.26
C THR A 288 -7.84 -12.29 16.38
N ILE A 289 -8.90 -11.97 17.11
CA ILE A 289 -9.44 -12.80 18.20
C ILE A 289 -10.07 -14.06 17.56
N GLY A 290 -9.69 -15.25 18.04
CA GLY A 290 -10.12 -16.53 17.45
C GLY A 290 -9.32 -16.99 16.24
N GLY A 291 -8.43 -16.14 15.70
CA GLY A 291 -7.57 -16.45 14.54
C GLY A 291 -7.66 -15.42 13.41
N ASN A 292 -6.62 -15.36 12.59
CA ASN A 292 -6.54 -14.34 11.54
C ASN A 292 -7.49 -14.61 10.35
N LYS A 293 -7.73 -15.88 10.03
CA LYS A 293 -8.55 -16.27 8.87
C LYS A 293 -10.04 -16.12 9.17
N GLU A 294 -10.47 -16.62 10.30
CA GLU A 294 -11.87 -16.58 10.72
C GLU A 294 -11.98 -16.01 12.15
N PRO A 295 -11.80 -14.70 12.32
CA PRO A 295 -11.90 -14.08 13.64
C PRO A 295 -13.33 -14.09 14.13
N ILE A 296 -13.51 -14.21 15.45
CA ILE A 296 -14.82 -14.26 16.11
C ILE A 296 -15.70 -13.05 15.75
N VAL A 297 -15.09 -11.90 15.53
CA VAL A 297 -15.83 -10.70 15.16
C VAL A 297 -16.65 -10.86 13.87
N ASN A 298 -16.23 -11.73 12.93
CA ASN A 298 -17.01 -11.98 11.72
C ASN A 298 -18.32 -12.69 12.04
N SER A 299 -18.33 -13.70 12.93
CA SER A 299 -19.55 -14.37 13.35
C SER A 299 -20.46 -13.45 14.18
N LEU A 300 -19.88 -12.60 15.04
CA LEU A 300 -20.63 -11.60 15.79
C LEU A 300 -21.34 -10.61 14.87
N ILE A 301 -20.64 -10.10 13.82
CA ILE A 301 -21.25 -9.22 12.82
C ILE A 301 -22.39 -9.95 12.07
N ALA A 302 -22.19 -11.20 11.68
CA ALA A 302 -23.23 -12.00 11.02
C ALA A 302 -24.47 -12.17 11.91
N ASP A 303 -24.28 -12.31 13.21
CA ASP A 303 -25.32 -12.37 14.24
C ASP A 303 -25.89 -10.99 14.63
N ARG A 304 -25.41 -9.89 14.00
CA ARG A 304 -25.76 -8.50 14.32
C ARG A 304 -25.38 -8.06 15.75
N LYS A 305 -24.38 -8.70 16.32
CA LYS A 305 -23.79 -8.40 17.63
C LYS A 305 -22.58 -7.50 17.43
N VAL A 306 -22.74 -6.21 17.58
CA VAL A 306 -21.70 -5.22 17.29
C VAL A 306 -21.36 -4.31 18.47
N SER A 307 -21.96 -4.56 19.63
CA SER A 307 -21.54 -3.92 20.87
C SER A 307 -20.19 -4.45 21.32
N LEU A 308 -19.37 -3.59 21.91
CA LEU A 308 -18.13 -3.99 22.59
C LEU A 308 -18.40 -5.12 23.62
N PHE A 309 -19.57 -5.11 24.23
CA PHE A 309 -20.00 -6.06 25.26
C PHE A 309 -20.47 -7.41 24.71
N ASP A 310 -20.59 -7.55 23.39
CA ASP A 310 -20.96 -8.82 22.75
C ASP A 310 -19.76 -9.77 22.61
N MET A 311 -18.52 -9.27 22.86
CA MET A 311 -17.31 -10.10 22.75
C MET A 311 -17.29 -11.17 23.84
N PRO A 312 -17.16 -12.47 23.49
CA PRO A 312 -17.00 -13.55 24.46
C PRO A 312 -15.68 -13.38 25.25
N LEU A 313 -15.77 -13.20 26.56
CA LEU A 313 -14.60 -12.91 27.40
C LEU A 313 -13.63 -14.09 27.49
N GLU A 314 -14.13 -15.30 27.36
CA GLU A 314 -13.35 -16.56 27.35
C GLU A 314 -12.38 -16.67 26.16
N GLU A 315 -12.60 -15.90 25.12
CA GLU A 315 -11.73 -15.86 23.94
C GLU A 315 -10.56 -14.88 24.07
N LEU A 316 -10.58 -14.05 25.11
CA LEU A 316 -9.55 -13.04 25.38
C LEU A 316 -8.42 -13.67 26.19
N LYS A 317 -7.30 -14.02 25.51
CA LYS A 317 -6.20 -14.78 26.11
C LYS A 317 -4.85 -14.04 26.08
N GLY A 318 -4.04 -14.29 27.09
CA GLY A 318 -2.68 -13.76 27.23
C GLY A 318 -2.64 -12.24 27.41
N LYS A 319 -1.46 -11.65 27.34
CA LYS A 319 -1.24 -10.20 27.58
C LYS A 319 -2.12 -9.28 26.74
N ARG A 320 -2.48 -9.70 25.53
CA ARG A 320 -3.38 -8.94 24.66
C ARG A 320 -4.82 -9.03 25.18
N GLY A 321 -5.24 -10.22 25.61
CA GLY A 321 -6.56 -10.46 26.22
C GLY A 321 -6.75 -9.68 27.51
N GLU A 322 -5.73 -9.58 28.37
CA GLU A 322 -5.78 -8.76 29.59
C GLU A 322 -6.09 -7.28 29.27
N ARG A 323 -5.42 -6.72 28.26
CA ARG A 323 -5.71 -5.36 27.79
C ARG A 323 -7.13 -5.22 27.23
N GLN A 324 -7.60 -6.23 26.48
CA GLN A 324 -8.94 -6.24 25.90
C GLN A 324 -10.03 -6.34 27.00
N LEU A 325 -9.81 -7.13 28.05
CA LEU A 325 -10.70 -7.21 29.20
C LEU A 325 -10.83 -5.86 29.90
N ILE A 326 -9.72 -5.17 30.16
CA ILE A 326 -9.74 -3.81 30.74
C ILE A 326 -10.54 -2.86 29.86
N GLN A 327 -10.35 -2.93 28.54
CA GLN A 327 -11.05 -2.07 27.58
C GLN A 327 -12.58 -2.35 27.56
N ILE A 328 -13.02 -3.56 27.86
CA ILE A 328 -14.45 -3.91 27.96
C ILE A 328 -15.03 -3.49 29.32
N GLU A 329 -14.29 -3.71 30.40
CA GLU A 329 -14.78 -3.42 31.77
C GLU A 329 -14.88 -1.93 32.07
N ASN A 330 -13.92 -1.11 31.60
CA ASN A 330 -13.91 0.32 31.89
C ASN A 330 -15.19 1.06 31.43
N PRO A 331 -15.69 0.89 30.19
CA PRO A 331 -16.96 1.48 29.77
C PRO A 331 -18.17 0.91 30.53
N ARG A 332 -18.11 -0.37 30.96
CA ARG A 332 -19.19 -1.03 31.73
C ARG A 332 -19.33 -0.44 33.13
N THR A 333 -18.21 -0.14 33.77
CA THR A 333 -18.16 0.39 35.13
C THR A 333 -18.03 1.89 35.19
N ASN A 334 -17.82 2.56 34.05
CA ASN A 334 -17.50 3.98 33.93
C ASN A 334 -16.31 4.38 34.83
N THR A 335 -15.24 3.56 34.81
CA THR A 335 -14.03 3.76 35.61
C THR A 335 -12.80 3.95 34.73
N GLU A 336 -11.84 4.68 35.27
CA GLU A 336 -10.48 4.74 34.73
C GLU A 336 -9.64 3.59 35.26
N TRP A 337 -8.68 3.15 34.47
CA TRP A 337 -7.73 2.12 34.86
C TRP A 337 -6.29 2.60 34.67
N ALA A 338 -5.47 2.36 35.68
CA ALA A 338 -4.02 2.48 35.58
C ALA A 338 -3.38 1.24 36.21
N SER A 339 -2.26 0.78 35.62
CA SER A 339 -1.49 -0.33 36.19
C SER A 339 -0.98 0.04 37.59
N THR A 340 -1.03 -0.94 38.50
CA THR A 340 -0.46 -0.80 39.86
C THR A 340 1.06 -0.55 39.81
N GLU A 341 1.73 -1.03 38.78
CA GLU A 341 3.18 -0.83 38.59
C GLU A 341 3.51 0.55 37.98
N LEU A 342 2.54 1.27 37.40
CA LEU A 342 2.78 2.52 36.68
C LEU A 342 3.50 3.56 37.57
N LYS A 343 3.07 3.66 38.83
CA LYS A 343 3.70 4.60 39.76
C LYS A 343 5.16 4.23 40.03
N ALA A 344 5.44 2.95 40.28
CA ALA A 344 6.79 2.46 40.54
C ALA A 344 7.70 2.65 39.31
N GLU A 345 7.15 2.45 38.10
CA GLU A 345 7.87 2.71 36.85
C GLU A 345 8.24 4.20 36.73
N ILE A 346 7.28 5.10 36.92
CA ILE A 346 7.51 6.55 36.87
C ILE A 346 8.51 6.99 37.95
N ASP A 347 8.36 6.47 39.18
CA ASP A 347 9.26 6.79 40.29
C ASP A 347 10.71 6.28 40.09
N SER A 348 10.91 5.32 39.19
CA SER A 348 12.23 4.79 38.82
C SER A 348 12.98 5.65 37.80
N TRP A 349 12.31 6.62 37.18
CA TRP A 349 12.93 7.45 36.16
C TRP A 349 13.90 8.46 36.79
N GLU A 350 15.08 8.54 36.21
CA GLU A 350 16.12 9.47 36.62
C GLU A 350 16.11 10.74 35.76
N TYR A 351 16.21 11.90 36.41
CA TYR A 351 16.31 13.18 35.72
C TYR A 351 17.74 13.43 35.19
N PRO A 352 17.85 14.14 34.03
CA PRO A 352 16.79 14.72 33.23
C PRO A 352 15.95 13.66 32.50
N LEU A 353 14.65 13.95 32.29
CA LEU A 353 13.78 13.13 31.46
C LEU A 353 13.78 13.69 30.03
N HIS A 354 14.09 12.83 29.05
CA HIS A 354 14.12 13.18 27.64
C HIS A 354 13.00 12.47 26.91
N PHE A 355 11.98 13.22 26.46
CA PHE A 355 10.89 12.72 25.64
C PHE A 355 11.24 12.98 24.18
N ILE A 356 11.50 11.92 23.44
CA ILE A 356 12.03 11.99 22.07
C ILE A 356 11.01 11.43 21.08
N ASP A 357 10.83 12.16 19.99
CA ASP A 357 10.19 11.68 18.78
C ASP A 357 11.09 11.96 17.59
N PHE A 358 10.99 11.16 16.50
CA PHE A 358 11.82 11.34 15.32
C PHE A 358 11.17 10.78 14.05
N GLU A 359 11.58 11.37 12.93
CA GLU A 359 11.09 11.01 11.62
C GLU A 359 12.15 10.29 10.80
N THR A 360 11.68 9.29 10.08
CA THR A 360 12.47 8.48 9.15
C THR A 360 11.77 8.35 7.83
N CYS A 361 12.53 8.19 6.75
CA CYS A 361 11.98 7.86 5.45
C CYS A 361 12.52 6.54 4.94
N THR A 362 11.70 5.87 4.15
CA THR A 362 12.04 4.68 3.38
C THR A 362 11.44 4.82 1.99
N THR A 363 12.26 4.82 0.95
CA THR A 363 11.81 5.01 -0.43
C THR A 363 12.27 3.87 -1.31
N ALA A 364 11.52 3.60 -2.39
CA ALA A 364 11.93 2.64 -3.41
C ALA A 364 13.20 3.10 -4.13
N LEU A 365 13.31 4.42 -4.36
CA LEU A 365 14.46 5.06 -5.00
C LEU A 365 15.34 5.69 -3.92
N PRO A 366 16.53 5.16 -3.64
CA PRO A 366 17.41 5.68 -2.61
C PRO A 366 17.84 7.12 -2.83
N PHE A 367 17.99 7.88 -1.73
CA PHE A 367 18.50 9.26 -1.80
C PHE A 367 20.02 9.33 -1.96
N HIS A 368 20.75 8.37 -1.40
CA HIS A 368 22.20 8.45 -1.30
C HIS A 368 22.89 7.23 -1.89
N ARG A 369 24.09 7.42 -2.40
CA ARG A 369 24.98 6.36 -2.89
C ARG A 369 25.16 5.27 -1.85
N ASN A 370 25.23 4.01 -2.29
CA ASN A 370 25.35 2.79 -1.48
C ASN A 370 24.12 2.47 -0.62
N MET A 371 23.05 3.27 -0.66
CA MET A 371 21.78 2.88 -0.05
C MET A 371 21.06 1.81 -0.91
N ARG A 372 20.27 1.02 -0.24
CA ARG A 372 19.37 0.01 -0.83
C ARG A 372 17.96 0.58 -1.00
N PRO A 373 17.17 0.07 -1.95
CA PRO A 373 15.74 0.30 -1.95
C PRO A 373 15.11 -0.03 -0.58
N TYR A 374 14.32 0.88 -0.05
CA TYR A 374 13.66 0.79 1.27
C TYR A 374 14.62 0.75 2.47
N GLU A 375 15.90 1.10 2.30
CA GLU A 375 16.77 1.34 3.45
C GLU A 375 16.31 2.61 4.19
N MET A 376 16.23 2.50 5.52
CA MET A 376 15.75 3.60 6.35
C MET A 376 16.80 4.68 6.52
N SER A 377 16.37 5.94 6.38
CA SER A 377 17.16 7.13 6.68
C SER A 377 16.45 7.97 7.72
N ALA A 378 17.13 8.29 8.84
CA ALA A 378 16.62 9.17 9.88
C ALA A 378 17.06 10.61 9.56
N PHE A 379 16.10 11.55 9.57
CA PHE A 379 16.37 12.91 9.11
C PHE A 379 15.89 14.01 10.05
N GLN A 380 15.11 13.70 11.09
CA GLN A 380 14.61 14.68 12.05
C GLN A 380 14.41 14.03 13.41
N TRP A 381 14.72 14.77 14.48
CA TRP A 381 14.28 14.45 15.84
C TRP A 381 13.76 15.71 16.56
N SER A 382 12.86 15.47 17.51
CA SER A 382 12.31 16.44 18.45
C SER A 382 12.49 15.91 19.87
N CYS A 383 12.92 16.74 20.81
CA CYS A 383 13.17 16.34 22.19
C CYS A 383 12.60 17.38 23.17
N HIS A 384 11.78 16.91 24.11
CA HIS A 384 11.36 17.71 25.28
C HIS A 384 12.11 17.21 26.51
N THR A 385 12.92 18.07 27.11
CA THR A 385 13.73 17.73 28.27
C THR A 385 13.19 18.38 29.55
N ILE A 386 12.86 17.57 30.55
CA ILE A 386 12.50 18.04 31.91
C ILE A 386 13.74 17.78 32.79
N LYS A 387 14.38 18.87 33.29
CA LYS A 387 15.67 18.79 34.01
C LYS A 387 15.55 18.28 35.43
N SER A 388 14.44 18.57 36.12
CA SER A 388 14.19 18.18 37.53
C SER A 388 12.68 18.12 37.78
N PRO A 389 12.23 17.48 38.88
CA PRO A 389 10.82 17.46 39.23
C PRO A 389 10.19 18.87 39.26
N GLY A 390 9.09 19.07 38.56
CA GLY A 390 8.37 20.34 38.48
C GLY A 390 8.98 21.41 37.56
N ALA A 391 10.09 21.10 36.87
CA ALA A 391 10.66 22.00 35.88
C ALA A 391 9.84 21.99 34.58
N GLU A 392 9.73 23.15 33.94
CA GLU A 392 9.11 23.25 32.61
C GLU A 392 9.91 22.49 31.55
N PRO A 393 9.23 21.82 30.60
CA PRO A 393 9.87 21.14 29.49
C PRO A 393 10.61 22.13 28.57
N ILE A 394 11.83 21.84 28.22
CA ILE A 394 12.62 22.57 27.23
C ILE A 394 12.57 21.81 25.93
N HIS A 395 12.00 22.41 24.89
CA HIS A 395 11.97 21.86 23.54
C HIS A 395 13.25 22.16 22.78
N THR A 396 13.78 21.14 22.10
CA THR A 396 14.87 21.22 21.14
C THR A 396 14.56 20.30 19.97
N GLU A 397 15.09 20.63 18.80
CA GLU A 397 14.86 19.86 17.58
C GLU A 397 16.09 19.90 16.66
N TRP A 398 16.18 18.96 15.79
CA TRP A 398 17.16 18.91 14.71
C TRP A 398 16.48 18.40 13.43
N LEU A 399 16.76 19.05 12.33
CA LEU A 399 16.33 18.66 11.00
C LEU A 399 17.54 18.63 10.08
N ASN A 400 17.68 17.56 9.30
CA ASN A 400 18.71 17.51 8.26
C ASN A 400 18.38 18.49 7.13
N LEU A 401 19.27 19.47 6.92
CA LEU A 401 19.22 20.42 5.79
C LEU A 401 20.40 20.22 4.84
N ASP A 402 21.26 19.24 5.13
CA ASP A 402 22.45 18.93 4.31
C ASP A 402 22.09 17.83 3.29
N PRO A 403 22.55 17.92 2.04
CA PRO A 403 22.36 16.85 1.06
C PRO A 403 23.12 15.55 1.38
N ALA A 404 24.01 15.55 2.37
CA ALA A 404 24.74 14.35 2.79
C ALA A 404 23.85 13.34 3.52
N PHE A 405 24.27 12.07 3.57
CA PHE A 405 23.55 11.02 4.28
C PHE A 405 23.30 11.39 5.75
N PRO A 406 22.06 11.53 6.19
CA PRO A 406 21.73 12.22 7.43
C PRO A 406 21.91 11.40 8.70
N SER A 407 21.87 10.07 8.64
CA SER A 407 21.72 9.23 9.83
C SER A 407 22.90 9.34 10.81
N PHE A 408 24.11 9.67 10.35
CA PHE A 408 25.26 9.91 11.24
C PHE A 408 25.12 11.24 11.97
N ALA A 409 24.83 12.33 11.25
CA ALA A 409 24.61 13.65 11.85
C ALA A 409 23.39 13.65 12.78
N PHE A 410 22.32 12.94 12.41
CA PHE A 410 21.17 12.68 13.26
C PHE A 410 21.61 12.06 14.60
N SER A 411 22.39 10.98 14.55
CA SER A 411 22.81 10.26 15.73
C SER A 411 23.72 11.10 16.62
N GLU A 412 24.68 11.81 16.02
CA GLU A 412 25.61 12.67 16.74
C GLU A 412 24.88 13.84 17.43
N SER A 413 23.99 14.53 16.72
CA SER A 413 23.21 15.65 17.27
C SER A 413 22.29 15.18 18.41
N LEU A 414 21.63 14.02 18.27
CA LEU A 414 20.79 13.46 19.31
C LEU A 414 21.60 13.08 20.56
N MET A 415 22.76 12.44 20.40
CA MET A 415 23.65 12.10 21.52
C MET A 415 24.16 13.34 22.26
N GLN A 416 24.48 14.41 21.53
CA GLN A 416 24.85 15.70 22.15
C GLN A 416 23.70 16.29 22.95
N GLN A 417 22.45 16.15 22.45
CA GLN A 417 21.26 16.66 23.13
C GLN A 417 20.93 15.92 24.43
N ILE A 418 20.94 14.58 24.40
CA ILE A 418 20.53 13.78 25.58
C ILE A 418 21.67 13.54 26.58
N GLY A 419 22.93 13.61 26.12
CA GLY A 419 24.09 13.33 26.99
C GLY A 419 24.15 11.86 27.44
N TYR A 420 24.71 11.67 28.66
CA TYR A 420 24.98 10.34 29.21
C TYR A 420 24.22 10.06 30.52
N SER A 421 23.26 10.91 30.90
CA SER A 421 22.51 10.80 32.17
C SER A 421 21.03 11.02 31.94
N GLY A 422 20.23 10.48 32.84
CA GLY A 422 18.77 10.63 32.80
C GLY A 422 18.06 9.48 32.08
N THR A 423 16.74 9.61 31.98
CA THR A 423 15.88 8.62 31.36
C THR A 423 15.40 9.10 29.99
N VAL A 424 15.57 8.25 28.98
CA VAL A 424 15.08 8.50 27.62
C VAL A 424 13.75 7.78 27.41
N LEU A 425 12.73 8.55 27.09
CA LEU A 425 11.36 8.11 26.85
C LEU A 425 10.99 8.32 25.39
N MET A 426 10.55 7.25 24.74
CA MET A 426 10.16 7.27 23.33
C MET A 426 8.76 6.68 23.16
N TRP A 427 7.94 7.36 22.34
CA TRP A 427 6.58 6.91 22.07
C TRP A 427 6.51 5.70 21.14
N THR A 428 7.56 5.40 20.41
CA THR A 428 7.52 4.40 19.33
C THR A 428 7.76 2.98 19.80
N ARG A 429 6.98 2.04 19.26
CA ARG A 429 7.22 0.59 19.37
C ARG A 429 8.15 0.05 18.28
N VAL A 430 8.76 0.90 17.45
CA VAL A 430 9.52 0.44 16.29
C VAL A 430 10.77 -0.31 16.77
N PRO A 431 10.88 -1.63 16.54
CA PRO A 431 12.07 -2.42 16.89
C PRO A 431 13.35 -1.86 16.27
N LEU A 432 13.22 -1.14 15.16
CA LEU A 432 14.29 -0.49 14.42
C LEU A 432 15.04 0.56 15.24
N VAL A 433 14.33 1.35 16.06
CA VAL A 433 14.97 2.35 16.94
C VAL A 433 15.86 1.69 17.96
N ARG A 434 15.38 0.63 18.57
CA ARG A 434 16.19 -0.17 19.51
C ARG A 434 17.43 -0.78 18.85
N THR A 435 17.31 -1.16 17.58
CA THR A 435 18.41 -1.69 16.76
C THR A 435 19.33 -0.56 16.31
N PHE A 436 18.79 0.61 15.97
CA PHE A 436 19.57 1.78 15.56
C PHE A 436 20.38 2.33 16.74
N LEU A 437 19.75 2.57 17.88
CA LEU A 437 20.44 2.99 19.09
C LEU A 437 21.43 1.92 19.60
N LYS A 438 21.12 0.62 19.54
CA LYS A 438 22.06 -0.44 19.87
C LYS A 438 23.29 -0.49 18.95
N LYS A 439 23.13 -0.20 17.66
CA LYS A 439 24.26 -0.11 16.71
C LYS A 439 25.13 1.12 16.94
N ILE A 440 24.57 2.18 17.53
CA ILE A 440 25.31 3.39 17.90
C ILE A 440 26.09 3.17 19.22
N TRP A 441 25.57 2.30 20.11
CA TRP A 441 26.11 2.05 21.45
C TRP A 441 27.00 0.81 21.54
N SER A 442 27.16 0.06 20.45
CA SER A 442 28.11 -1.05 20.29
C SER A 442 29.33 -0.65 19.43
#